data_3f70a1e86a17071b2375dcf3add8ff72
#
_entry.id   3f70a1e86a17071b2375dcf3add8ff72
#
_cell.length_a   1.000
_cell.length_b   1.000
_cell.length_c   1.000
_cell.angle_alpha   90.00
_cell.angle_beta   90.00
_cell.angle_gamma   90.00
#
_symmetry.space_group_name_H-M   'P 1'
#
loop_
_entity.id
_entity.type
_entity.pdbx_description
1 polymer ?
#
loop_
_entity_poly.entity_id
_entity_poly.type
_entity_poly.pdbx_seq_one_letter_code
_entity_poly.pdbx_strand_id
1 'polypeptide(L)'
;MYHFFVEPSQIHTNDNTVVILGSDVNHIKNVLRMKPGEEIAVSNGGDGREYRCGIKELNEESILCELRFIKEDGVELPSRVHLYQGLPKADKMELIIQKTVELGVAEIIPVAMKRCVVKLDDKKGRQKTERWQAIAEAAAKQSKRGIIPVVREPVSFAEAVKEASAMEVKLLPYELAEGMGTTRKILENLPKGADIAVFIGPEGGFAPEEAEAAKAAGIEPVTLGKRILRTETAGLTVMAWIMYQLEEE
;
A
#
# COMPACT_ATOMS: atom_id res chain seq x y z
N MET A 1 6.62 20.42 -5.10
CA MET A 1 6.56 20.63 -3.64
C MET A 1 6.99 19.35 -2.96
N TYR A 2 7.85 19.42 -1.96
CA TYR A 2 8.32 18.27 -1.20
C TYR A 2 7.29 17.86 -0.16
N HIS A 3 7.19 16.54 0.09
CA HIS A 3 6.25 15.93 1.03
C HIS A 3 7.01 15.17 2.12
N PHE A 4 6.60 15.36 3.39
CA PHE A 4 7.23 14.76 4.55
C PHE A 4 6.18 14.09 5.43
N PHE A 5 6.57 13.01 6.12
CA PHE A 5 5.74 12.42 7.16
C PHE A 5 6.24 12.86 8.53
N VAL A 6 5.30 13.16 9.42
CA VAL A 6 5.57 13.52 10.82
C VAL A 6 4.63 12.74 11.75
N GLU A 7 5.00 12.60 13.00
CA GLU A 7 4.10 12.05 14.00
C GLU A 7 2.89 12.98 14.24
N PRO A 8 1.70 12.44 14.55
CA PRO A 8 0.52 13.28 14.86
C PRO A 8 0.77 14.32 15.93
N SER A 9 1.62 14.01 16.93
CA SER A 9 2.03 14.92 18.00
C SER A 9 2.83 16.15 17.55
N GLN A 10 3.34 16.13 16.32
CA GLN A 10 4.11 17.23 15.73
C GLN A 10 3.23 18.24 14.97
N ILE A 11 1.93 17.95 14.83
CA ILE A 11 0.94 18.80 14.15
C ILE A 11 0.07 19.49 15.21
N HIS A 12 0.20 20.80 15.33
CA HIS A 12 -0.51 21.62 16.30
C HIS A 12 -1.50 22.55 15.59
N THR A 13 -2.68 22.01 15.27
CA THR A 13 -3.71 22.77 14.52
C THR A 13 -4.24 23.98 15.29
N ASN A 14 -4.27 23.93 16.62
CA ASN A 14 -4.73 25.07 17.45
C ASN A 14 -3.78 26.28 17.35
N ASP A 15 -2.48 26.01 17.18
CA ASP A 15 -1.44 27.05 17.12
C ASP A 15 -1.00 27.33 15.68
N ASN A 16 -1.62 26.67 14.71
CA ASN A 16 -1.25 26.71 13.29
C ASN A 16 0.25 26.41 13.06
N THR A 17 0.79 25.42 13.77
CA THR A 17 2.20 25.04 13.63
C THR A 17 2.39 23.55 13.37
N VAL A 18 3.47 23.23 12.66
CA VAL A 18 3.97 21.87 12.47
C VAL A 18 5.47 21.88 12.75
N VAL A 19 5.94 20.88 13.51
CA VAL A 19 7.34 20.74 13.85
C VAL A 19 7.89 19.47 13.20
N ILE A 20 8.87 19.60 12.30
CA ILE A 20 9.56 18.46 11.69
C ILE A 20 10.79 18.15 12.52
N LEU A 21 10.98 16.88 12.86
CA LEU A 21 12.09 16.35 13.66
C LEU A 21 12.81 15.22 12.93
N GLY A 22 13.95 14.80 13.47
CA GLY A 22 14.67 13.62 13.00
C GLY A 22 15.43 13.80 11.68
N SER A 23 15.50 12.75 10.88
CA SER A 23 16.30 12.72 9.64
C SER A 23 15.88 13.73 8.58
N ASP A 24 14.60 14.08 8.56
CA ASP A 24 14.06 15.03 7.57
C ASP A 24 14.58 16.47 7.83
N VAL A 25 15.01 16.81 9.04
CA VAL A 25 15.68 18.09 9.33
C VAL A 25 16.95 18.25 8.50
N ASN A 26 17.82 17.23 8.51
CA ASN A 26 19.04 17.24 7.71
C ASN A 26 18.72 17.23 6.21
N HIS A 27 17.71 16.48 5.78
CA HIS A 27 17.28 16.43 4.40
C HIS A 27 16.83 17.79 3.89
N ILE A 28 15.96 18.49 4.64
CA ILE A 28 15.45 19.82 4.30
C ILE A 28 16.59 20.85 4.24
N LYS A 29 17.45 20.89 5.26
CA LYS A 29 18.51 21.91 5.39
C LYS A 29 19.66 21.70 4.40
N ASN A 30 20.18 20.47 4.33
CA ASN A 30 21.47 20.21 3.72
C ASN A 30 21.37 19.56 2.33
N VAL A 31 20.33 18.73 2.09
CA VAL A 31 20.13 18.08 0.79
C VAL A 31 19.28 18.96 -0.10
N LEU A 32 18.09 19.37 0.35
CA LEU A 32 17.19 20.22 -0.42
C LEU A 32 17.55 21.71 -0.34
N ARG A 33 18.29 22.11 0.69
CA ARG A 33 18.75 23.47 0.95
C ARG A 33 17.61 24.50 0.96
N MET A 34 16.51 24.09 1.54
CA MET A 34 15.31 24.94 1.64
C MET A 34 15.52 26.11 2.61
N LYS A 35 14.74 27.17 2.42
CA LYS A 35 14.84 28.42 3.15
C LYS A 35 13.51 28.75 3.84
N PRO A 36 13.53 29.61 4.88
CA PRO A 36 12.30 30.18 5.43
C PRO A 36 11.46 30.85 4.34
N GLY A 37 10.12 30.63 4.41
CA GLY A 37 9.15 31.09 3.42
C GLY A 37 8.81 30.06 2.35
N GLU A 38 9.65 29.06 2.10
CA GLU A 38 9.34 28.00 1.13
C GLU A 38 8.26 27.05 1.62
N GLU A 39 7.50 26.50 0.67
CA GLU A 39 6.35 25.65 0.96
C GLU A 39 6.70 24.16 0.93
N ILE A 40 6.12 23.44 1.88
CA ILE A 40 6.18 21.99 1.98
C ILE A 40 4.78 21.43 2.26
N ALA A 41 4.60 20.16 1.91
CA ALA A 41 3.46 19.37 2.32
C ALA A 41 3.89 18.42 3.44
N VAL A 42 3.02 18.23 4.41
CA VAL A 42 3.23 17.32 5.54
C VAL A 42 2.00 16.44 5.68
N SER A 43 2.19 15.17 6.02
CA SER A 43 1.11 14.24 6.40
C SER A 43 1.54 13.46 7.65
N ASN A 44 0.58 12.92 8.39
CA ASN A 44 0.86 12.11 9.58
C ASN A 44 0.83 10.60 9.32
N GLY A 45 0.64 10.20 8.07
CA GLY A 45 0.65 8.80 7.64
C GLY A 45 -0.60 8.00 7.99
N GLY A 46 -1.60 8.60 8.65
CA GLY A 46 -2.75 7.87 9.15
C GLY A 46 -4.13 8.49 8.87
N ASP A 47 -4.24 9.80 8.72
CA ASP A 47 -5.54 10.49 8.55
C ASP A 47 -5.89 10.84 7.10
N GLY A 48 -4.98 10.56 6.16
CA GLY A 48 -5.18 10.85 4.74
C GLY A 48 -5.10 12.34 4.37
N ARG A 49 -4.85 13.23 5.33
CA ARG A 49 -4.80 14.68 5.14
C ARG A 49 -3.42 15.14 4.69
N GLU A 50 -3.42 16.20 3.91
CA GLU A 50 -2.21 16.92 3.55
C GLU A 50 -2.21 18.32 4.21
N TYR A 51 -1.24 18.54 5.07
CA TYR A 51 -1.04 19.78 5.79
C TYR A 51 -0.07 20.67 5.00
N ARG A 52 -0.57 21.74 4.42
CA ARG A 52 0.23 22.70 3.64
C ARG A 52 0.89 23.71 4.55
N CYS A 53 2.21 23.72 4.55
CA CYS A 53 3.01 24.47 5.50
C CYS A 53 4.02 25.37 4.79
N GLY A 54 4.32 26.52 5.42
CA GLY A 54 5.46 27.36 5.08
C GLY A 54 6.56 27.17 6.11
N ILE A 55 7.82 26.99 5.70
CA ILE A 55 8.95 26.95 6.62
C ILE A 55 9.09 28.31 7.30
N LYS A 56 9.04 28.35 8.64
CA LYS A 56 9.22 29.55 9.44
C LYS A 56 10.63 29.68 9.98
N GLU A 57 11.14 28.61 10.58
CA GLU A 57 12.47 28.59 11.19
C GLU A 57 13.19 27.25 10.91
N LEU A 58 14.48 27.35 10.67
CA LEU A 58 15.40 26.21 10.48
C LEU A 58 16.32 26.12 11.69
N ASN A 59 15.91 25.41 12.73
CA ASN A 59 16.72 25.20 13.95
C ASN A 59 17.71 24.05 13.76
N GLU A 60 18.54 23.80 14.76
CA GLU A 60 19.57 22.75 14.67
C GLU A 60 18.96 21.35 14.52
N GLU A 61 17.97 21.02 15.36
CA GLU A 61 17.34 19.71 15.46
C GLU A 61 15.86 19.69 15.04
N SER A 62 15.33 20.82 14.58
CA SER A 62 13.93 20.93 14.19
C SER A 62 13.71 21.94 13.07
N ILE A 63 12.60 21.74 12.32
CA ILE A 63 12.08 22.74 11.40
C ILE A 63 10.72 23.16 11.91
N LEU A 64 10.56 24.43 12.26
CA LEU A 64 9.26 25.00 12.61
C LEU A 64 8.57 25.49 11.34
N CYS A 65 7.37 25.03 11.13
CA CYS A 65 6.54 25.39 9.99
C CYS A 65 5.24 26.05 10.44
N GLU A 66 4.76 27.00 9.68
CA GLU A 66 3.44 27.59 9.82
C GLU A 66 2.44 26.78 8.98
N LEU A 67 1.41 26.24 9.60
CA LEU A 67 0.30 25.58 8.92
C LEU A 67 -0.57 26.62 8.24
N ARG A 68 -0.66 26.56 6.90
CA ARG A 68 -1.43 27.50 6.09
C ARG A 68 -2.86 27.03 5.84
N PHE A 69 -3.00 25.75 5.43
CA PHE A 69 -4.32 25.12 5.26
C PHE A 69 -4.18 23.59 5.25
N ILE A 70 -5.29 22.91 5.46
CA ILE A 70 -5.41 21.46 5.41
C ILE A 70 -6.18 21.11 4.14
N LYS A 71 -5.59 20.24 3.33
CA LYS A 71 -6.25 19.65 2.17
C LYS A 71 -6.82 18.31 2.62
N GLU A 72 -8.14 18.19 2.59
CA GLU A 72 -8.86 17.00 3.02
C GLU A 72 -9.07 15.99 1.87
N ASP A 73 -9.11 16.49 0.62
CA ASP A 73 -9.20 15.65 -0.58
C ASP A 73 -7.84 14.99 -0.83
N GLY A 74 -7.66 13.83 -0.22
CA GLY A 74 -6.47 13.01 -0.38
C GLY A 74 -6.38 12.37 -1.77
N VAL A 75 -5.26 11.69 -2.01
CA VAL A 75 -5.03 10.84 -3.21
C VAL A 75 -5.32 9.37 -2.92
N GLU A 76 -6.00 9.09 -1.81
CA GLU A 76 -6.33 7.72 -1.42
C GLU A 76 -7.53 7.20 -2.21
N LEU A 77 -7.50 5.91 -2.52
CA LEU A 77 -8.66 5.26 -3.13
C LEU A 77 -9.87 5.30 -2.18
N PRO A 78 -11.11 5.42 -2.71
CA PRO A 78 -12.31 5.43 -1.88
C PRO A 78 -12.61 4.09 -1.19
N SER A 79 -11.90 3.01 -1.57
CA SER A 79 -12.01 1.66 -1.01
C SER A 79 -10.64 1.16 -0.57
N ARG A 80 -10.61 0.25 0.40
CA ARG A 80 -9.36 -0.27 0.97
C ARG A 80 -8.98 -1.58 0.28
N VAL A 81 -7.87 -1.59 -0.43
CA VAL A 81 -7.37 -2.80 -1.11
C VAL A 81 -6.30 -3.48 -0.24
N HIS A 82 -6.55 -4.73 0.12
CA HIS A 82 -5.67 -5.60 0.89
C HIS A 82 -5.03 -6.62 -0.05
N LEU A 83 -3.72 -6.49 -0.26
CA LEU A 83 -2.98 -7.39 -1.15
C LEU A 83 -2.38 -8.56 -0.37
N TYR A 84 -2.96 -9.74 -0.51
CA TYR A 84 -2.44 -11.01 -0.01
C TYR A 84 -1.46 -11.60 -1.02
N GLN A 85 -0.18 -11.29 -0.84
CA GLN A 85 0.89 -11.64 -1.78
C GLN A 85 1.65 -12.89 -1.36
N GLY A 86 1.58 -13.96 -2.15
CA GLY A 86 2.44 -15.12 -1.97
C GLY A 86 3.92 -14.74 -2.00
N LEU A 87 4.71 -15.20 -1.01
CA LEU A 87 6.12 -14.87 -0.87
C LEU A 87 6.90 -15.17 -2.16
N PRO A 88 7.34 -14.15 -2.92
CA PRO A 88 8.09 -14.34 -4.16
C PRO A 88 9.58 -14.53 -3.89
N LYS A 89 10.32 -14.98 -4.91
CA LYS A 89 11.77 -15.09 -4.86
C LYS A 89 12.47 -13.73 -4.95
N ALA A 90 13.69 -13.70 -4.44
CA ALA A 90 14.60 -12.56 -4.51
C ALA A 90 13.95 -11.23 -4.02
N ASP A 91 14.22 -10.14 -4.70
CA ASP A 91 13.79 -8.79 -4.31
C ASP A 91 12.45 -8.37 -4.93
N LYS A 92 11.70 -9.33 -5.52
CA LYS A 92 10.43 -9.03 -6.18
C LYS A 92 9.38 -8.45 -5.22
N MET A 93 9.41 -8.85 -3.95
CA MET A 93 8.50 -8.31 -2.94
C MET A 93 8.69 -6.81 -2.78
N GLU A 94 9.92 -6.32 -2.87
CA GLU A 94 10.23 -4.90 -2.76
C GLU A 94 9.63 -4.10 -3.93
N LEU A 95 9.74 -4.63 -5.16
CA LEU A 95 9.10 -4.05 -6.34
C LEU A 95 7.57 -4.07 -6.23
N ILE A 96 6.99 -5.19 -5.77
CA ILE A 96 5.53 -5.31 -5.57
C ILE A 96 5.06 -4.25 -4.59
N ILE A 97 5.70 -4.15 -3.43
CA ILE A 97 5.34 -3.16 -2.40
C ILE A 97 5.43 -1.75 -2.98
N GLN A 98 6.58 -1.38 -3.55
CA GLN A 98 6.77 -0.05 -4.12
C GLN A 98 5.65 0.31 -5.09
N LYS A 99 5.38 -0.57 -6.06
CA LYS A 99 4.44 -0.26 -7.14
C LYS A 99 2.98 -0.37 -6.73
N THR A 100 2.62 -1.28 -5.83
CA THR A 100 1.24 -1.35 -5.34
C THR A 100 0.91 -0.21 -4.39
N VAL A 101 1.89 0.32 -3.65
CA VAL A 101 1.73 1.56 -2.88
C VAL A 101 1.45 2.75 -3.82
N GLU A 102 2.20 2.90 -4.91
CA GLU A 102 1.95 3.91 -5.93
C GLU A 102 0.53 3.80 -6.54
N LEU A 103 -0.03 2.58 -6.60
CA LEU A 103 -1.37 2.28 -7.13
C LEU A 103 -2.48 2.29 -6.06
N GLY A 104 -2.22 2.74 -4.84
CA GLY A 104 -3.24 2.96 -3.82
C GLY A 104 -3.55 1.76 -2.91
N VAL A 105 -2.71 0.71 -2.83
CA VAL A 105 -2.91 -0.38 -1.87
C VAL A 105 -3.00 0.17 -0.43
N ALA A 106 -3.93 -0.35 0.37
CA ALA A 106 -4.09 0.04 1.78
C ALA A 106 -3.23 -0.82 2.72
N GLU A 107 -3.09 -2.10 2.41
CA GLU A 107 -2.34 -3.05 3.23
C GLU A 107 -1.73 -4.15 2.36
N ILE A 108 -0.53 -4.60 2.72
CA ILE A 108 0.16 -5.70 2.05
C ILE A 108 0.42 -6.81 3.06
N ILE A 109 -0.13 -7.98 2.79
CA ILE A 109 -0.04 -9.16 3.63
C ILE A 109 0.80 -10.22 2.90
N PRO A 110 2.07 -10.43 3.28
CA PRO A 110 2.86 -11.53 2.76
C PRO A 110 2.27 -12.87 3.20
N VAL A 111 2.11 -13.81 2.27
CA VAL A 111 1.46 -15.10 2.55
C VAL A 111 2.41 -16.24 2.26
N ALA A 112 2.62 -17.11 3.25
CA ALA A 112 3.32 -18.37 3.09
C ALA A 112 2.39 -19.40 2.42
N MET A 113 2.60 -19.62 1.13
CA MET A 113 1.83 -20.55 0.32
C MET A 113 2.63 -21.82 0.03
N LYS A 114 1.95 -22.90 -0.32
CA LYS A 114 2.55 -24.22 -0.53
C LYS A 114 3.65 -24.24 -1.59
N ARG A 115 3.47 -23.47 -2.67
CA ARG A 115 4.43 -23.36 -3.78
C ARG A 115 5.43 -22.22 -3.63
N CYS A 116 5.46 -21.54 -2.48
CA CYS A 116 6.54 -20.60 -2.17
C CYS A 116 7.87 -21.32 -2.01
N VAL A 117 8.88 -20.88 -2.74
CA VAL A 117 10.27 -21.36 -2.57
C VAL A 117 10.91 -20.71 -1.34
N VAL A 118 10.56 -19.48 -1.07
CA VAL A 118 11.04 -18.73 0.11
C VAL A 118 10.27 -19.20 1.34
N LYS A 119 11.02 -19.60 2.36
CA LYS A 119 10.48 -19.92 3.69
C LYS A 119 11.13 -18.98 4.70
N LEU A 120 10.32 -18.30 5.44
CA LEU A 120 10.74 -17.36 6.49
C LEU A 120 10.40 -17.97 7.85
N ASP A 121 11.37 -18.01 8.74
CA ASP A 121 11.14 -18.19 10.16
C ASP A 121 10.69 -16.84 10.78
N ASP A 122 10.16 -16.85 11.97
CA ASP A 122 9.62 -15.64 12.64
C ASP A 122 10.64 -14.50 12.74
N LYS A 123 11.92 -14.82 12.97
CA LYS A 123 12.97 -13.80 13.06
C LYS A 123 13.24 -13.14 11.71
N LYS A 124 13.37 -13.95 10.64
CA LYS A 124 13.57 -13.44 9.28
C LYS A 124 12.32 -12.74 8.78
N GLY A 125 11.14 -13.23 9.15
CA GLY A 125 9.86 -12.61 8.86
C GLY A 125 9.83 -11.17 9.36
N ARG A 126 10.08 -10.94 10.65
CA ARG A 126 10.13 -9.61 11.26
C ARG A 126 11.16 -8.68 10.59
N GLN A 127 12.39 -9.15 10.40
CA GLN A 127 13.44 -8.35 9.74
C GLN A 127 13.05 -7.94 8.30
N LYS A 128 12.41 -8.85 7.57
CA LYS A 128 11.89 -8.54 6.22
C LYS A 128 10.75 -7.53 6.27
N THR A 129 9.82 -7.68 7.22
CA THR A 129 8.70 -6.76 7.40
C THR A 129 9.16 -5.34 7.70
N GLU A 130 10.13 -5.14 8.59
CA GLU A 130 10.71 -3.83 8.86
C GLU A 130 11.28 -3.17 7.60
N ARG A 131 12.04 -3.93 6.81
CA ARG A 131 12.59 -3.44 5.53
C ARG A 131 11.47 -3.12 4.52
N TRP A 132 10.48 -3.96 4.42
CA TRP A 132 9.34 -3.78 3.51
C TRP A 132 8.46 -2.59 3.91
N GLN A 133 8.27 -2.38 5.22
CA GLN A 133 7.56 -1.20 5.72
C GLN A 133 8.30 0.10 5.35
N ALA A 134 9.61 0.14 5.46
CA ALA A 134 10.41 1.29 5.04
C ALA A 134 10.28 1.58 3.53
N ILE A 135 10.15 0.53 2.69
CA ILE A 135 9.89 0.69 1.25
C ILE A 135 8.51 1.26 0.99
N ALA A 136 7.49 0.78 1.73
CA ALA A 136 6.12 1.30 1.63
C ALA A 136 6.05 2.78 2.01
N GLU A 137 6.73 3.18 3.08
CA GLU A 137 6.84 4.59 3.50
C GLU A 137 7.51 5.46 2.43
N ALA A 138 8.65 5.02 1.90
CA ALA A 138 9.36 5.74 0.83
C ALA A 138 8.50 5.88 -0.44
N ALA A 139 7.74 4.84 -0.81
CA ALA A 139 6.83 4.86 -1.94
C ALA A 139 5.63 5.79 -1.69
N ALA A 140 5.03 5.77 -0.50
CA ALA A 140 3.95 6.67 -0.12
C ALA A 140 4.39 8.14 -0.16
N LYS A 141 5.58 8.45 0.36
CA LYS A 141 6.20 9.78 0.29
C LYS A 141 6.38 10.25 -1.16
N GLN A 142 6.90 9.37 -2.03
CA GLN A 142 7.14 9.68 -3.44
C GLN A 142 5.84 9.89 -4.22
N SER A 143 4.81 9.05 -3.98
CA SER A 143 3.49 9.14 -4.62
C SER A 143 2.56 10.19 -3.98
N LYS A 144 3.03 10.91 -2.96
CA LYS A 144 2.30 11.97 -2.23
C LYS A 144 1.05 11.46 -1.51
N ARG A 145 1.05 10.21 -1.09
CA ARG A 145 -0.04 9.66 -0.30
C ARG A 145 -0.07 10.27 1.10
N GLY A 146 -1.26 10.46 1.65
CA GLY A 146 -1.47 10.93 3.02
C GLY A 146 -1.41 9.78 4.05
N ILE A 147 -1.60 8.54 3.58
CA ILE A 147 -1.57 7.32 4.40
C ILE A 147 -0.37 6.46 4.03
N ILE A 148 0.34 5.97 5.03
CA ILE A 148 1.41 4.99 4.84
C ILE A 148 0.76 3.59 4.90
N PRO A 149 0.77 2.81 3.81
CA PRO A 149 0.25 1.43 3.83
C PRO A 149 1.01 0.55 4.81
N VAL A 150 0.28 -0.32 5.50
CA VAL A 150 0.89 -1.28 6.43
C VAL A 150 1.40 -2.49 5.67
N VAL A 151 2.63 -2.90 5.92
CA VAL A 151 3.16 -4.19 5.50
C VAL A 151 3.20 -5.11 6.73
N ARG A 152 2.39 -6.15 6.71
CA ARG A 152 2.25 -7.08 7.84
C ARG A 152 3.37 -8.11 7.90
N GLU A 153 3.50 -8.76 9.04
CA GLU A 153 4.29 -9.99 9.14
C GLU A 153 3.68 -11.10 8.28
N PRO A 154 4.50 -12.02 7.74
CA PRO A 154 4.00 -13.12 6.94
C PRO A 154 3.01 -14.00 7.71
N VAL A 155 1.88 -14.32 7.07
CA VAL A 155 0.85 -15.21 7.60
C VAL A 155 0.75 -16.50 6.78
N SER A 156 0.11 -17.53 7.33
CA SER A 156 -0.22 -18.74 6.56
C SER A 156 -1.37 -18.47 5.57
N PHE A 157 -1.47 -19.29 4.53
CA PHE A 157 -2.58 -19.20 3.58
C PHE A 157 -3.96 -19.37 4.25
N ALA A 158 -4.05 -20.28 5.22
CA ALA A 158 -5.30 -20.52 5.94
C ALA A 158 -5.75 -19.29 6.78
N GLU A 159 -4.80 -18.61 7.44
CA GLU A 159 -5.06 -17.37 8.16
C GLU A 159 -5.51 -16.26 7.20
N ALA A 160 -4.80 -16.10 6.09
CA ALA A 160 -5.14 -15.11 5.06
C ALA A 160 -6.57 -15.31 4.51
N VAL A 161 -6.94 -16.54 4.18
CA VAL A 161 -8.29 -16.88 3.70
C VAL A 161 -9.35 -16.59 4.77
N LYS A 162 -9.08 -16.94 6.04
CA LYS A 162 -9.98 -16.69 7.15
C LYS A 162 -10.21 -15.19 7.37
N GLU A 163 -9.16 -14.39 7.35
CA GLU A 163 -9.27 -12.93 7.48
C GLU A 163 -10.06 -12.32 6.32
N ALA A 164 -9.71 -12.67 5.10
CA ALA A 164 -10.37 -12.15 3.90
C ALA A 164 -11.85 -12.55 3.79
N SER A 165 -12.27 -13.62 4.45
CA SER A 165 -13.67 -14.09 4.38
C SER A 165 -14.70 -13.05 4.82
N ALA A 166 -14.31 -12.11 5.66
CA ALA A 166 -15.16 -11.02 6.14
C ALA A 166 -15.24 -9.80 5.21
N MET A 167 -14.40 -9.73 4.18
CA MET A 167 -14.35 -8.61 3.24
C MET A 167 -15.45 -8.72 2.19
N GLU A 168 -15.89 -7.58 1.65
CA GLU A 168 -17.02 -7.52 0.69
C GLU A 168 -16.62 -8.08 -0.67
N VAL A 169 -15.43 -7.71 -1.17
CA VAL A 169 -14.92 -8.17 -2.46
C VAL A 169 -13.66 -8.98 -2.26
N LYS A 170 -13.61 -10.17 -2.87
CA LYS A 170 -12.48 -11.09 -2.70
C LYS A 170 -12.11 -11.69 -4.06
N LEU A 171 -10.90 -11.40 -4.54
CA LEU A 171 -10.43 -11.76 -5.87
C LEU A 171 -9.23 -12.70 -5.79
N LEU A 172 -9.29 -13.78 -6.55
CA LEU A 172 -8.20 -14.74 -6.75
C LEU A 172 -7.82 -14.76 -8.24
N PRO A 173 -6.89 -13.93 -8.71
CA PRO A 173 -6.30 -14.10 -10.04
C PRO A 173 -5.71 -15.50 -10.20
N TYR A 174 -6.36 -16.31 -11.02
CA TYR A 174 -6.05 -17.74 -11.18
C TYR A 174 -5.93 -18.12 -12.64
N GLU A 175 -4.86 -18.82 -13.00
CA GLU A 175 -4.54 -19.15 -14.40
C GLU A 175 -5.59 -20.05 -15.07
N LEU A 176 -6.32 -20.84 -14.30
CA LEU A 176 -7.41 -21.69 -14.80
C LEU A 176 -8.78 -21.02 -14.78
N ALA A 177 -8.88 -19.77 -14.38
CA ALA A 177 -10.12 -19.02 -14.45
C ALA A 177 -10.36 -18.54 -15.90
N GLU A 178 -11.55 -18.77 -16.39
CA GLU A 178 -11.93 -18.43 -17.75
C GLU A 178 -12.96 -17.28 -17.78
N GLY A 179 -12.92 -16.52 -18.86
CA GLY A 179 -13.97 -15.51 -19.14
C GLY A 179 -13.69 -14.15 -18.52
N MET A 180 -13.10 -13.25 -19.31
CA MET A 180 -12.90 -11.83 -18.93
C MET A 180 -14.22 -11.11 -18.56
N GLY A 181 -15.36 -11.62 -18.98
CA GLY A 181 -16.67 -11.03 -18.66
C GLY A 181 -16.96 -10.99 -17.18
N THR A 182 -16.63 -12.07 -16.44
CA THR A 182 -16.79 -12.13 -14.97
C THR A 182 -15.88 -11.10 -14.29
N THR A 183 -14.60 -11.06 -14.66
CA THR A 183 -13.65 -10.08 -14.12
C THR A 183 -14.11 -8.65 -14.35
N ARG A 184 -14.55 -8.31 -15.58
CA ARG A 184 -15.08 -6.98 -15.90
C ARG A 184 -16.29 -6.63 -15.05
N LYS A 185 -17.27 -7.55 -14.99
CA LYS A 185 -18.50 -7.33 -14.22
C LYS A 185 -18.21 -7.05 -12.73
N ILE A 186 -17.24 -7.75 -12.14
CA ILE A 186 -16.86 -7.51 -10.75
C ILE A 186 -16.23 -6.13 -10.61
N LEU A 187 -15.28 -5.77 -11.49
CA LEU A 187 -14.60 -4.47 -11.44
C LEU A 187 -15.59 -3.30 -11.66
N GLU A 188 -16.49 -3.39 -12.64
CA GLU A 188 -17.51 -2.38 -12.92
C GLU A 188 -18.51 -2.16 -11.77
N ASN A 189 -18.63 -3.13 -10.86
CA ASN A 189 -19.53 -3.06 -9.70
C ASN A 189 -18.80 -3.02 -8.37
N LEU A 190 -17.54 -2.56 -8.33
CA LEU A 190 -16.82 -2.38 -7.08
C LEU A 190 -17.53 -1.35 -6.20
N PRO A 191 -17.91 -1.72 -4.96
CA PRO A 191 -18.56 -0.78 -4.07
C PRO A 191 -17.54 0.21 -3.51
N LYS A 192 -17.90 1.49 -3.45
CA LYS A 192 -17.11 2.52 -2.75
C LYS A 192 -17.16 2.29 -1.24
N GLY A 193 -16.04 2.48 -0.57
CA GLY A 193 -15.92 2.26 0.87
C GLY A 193 -15.70 0.80 1.28
N ALA A 194 -15.64 -0.14 0.33
CA ALA A 194 -15.48 -1.56 0.61
C ALA A 194 -14.03 -1.95 0.98
N ASP A 195 -13.91 -3.03 1.74
CA ASP A 195 -12.66 -3.76 1.89
C ASP A 195 -12.55 -4.82 0.77
N ILE A 196 -11.47 -4.74 -0.02
CA ILE A 196 -11.23 -5.57 -1.21
C ILE A 196 -10.00 -6.43 -0.97
N ALA A 197 -10.16 -7.75 -0.90
CA ALA A 197 -9.06 -8.70 -0.82
C ALA A 197 -8.60 -9.12 -2.22
N VAL A 198 -7.31 -9.05 -2.48
CA VAL A 198 -6.68 -9.52 -3.72
C VAL A 198 -5.60 -10.55 -3.38
N PHE A 199 -5.76 -11.79 -3.84
CA PHE A 199 -4.79 -12.86 -3.61
C PHE A 199 -3.92 -13.07 -4.83
N ILE A 200 -2.61 -12.94 -4.68
CA ILE A 200 -1.64 -13.20 -5.76
C ILE A 200 -0.73 -14.36 -5.35
N GLY A 201 -0.68 -15.39 -6.18
CA GLY A 201 0.20 -16.53 -5.97
C GLY A 201 1.69 -16.21 -6.15
N PRO A 202 2.60 -17.03 -5.61
CA PRO A 202 4.03 -16.95 -5.92
C PRO A 202 4.28 -17.36 -7.37
N GLU A 203 5.55 -17.47 -7.79
CA GLU A 203 5.92 -17.89 -9.16
C GLU A 203 5.37 -19.26 -9.56
N GLY A 204 5.15 -20.15 -8.58
CA GLY A 204 4.54 -21.46 -8.80
C GLY A 204 3.02 -21.47 -8.86
N GLY A 205 2.38 -20.30 -8.72
CA GLY A 205 0.93 -20.17 -8.62
C GLY A 205 0.35 -20.78 -7.33
N PHE A 206 -0.96 -20.92 -7.26
CA PHE A 206 -1.64 -21.59 -6.15
C PHE A 206 -1.59 -23.11 -6.32
N ALA A 207 -1.47 -23.84 -5.22
CA ALA A 207 -1.73 -25.27 -5.24
C ALA A 207 -3.24 -25.51 -5.44
N PRO A 208 -3.65 -26.63 -6.09
CA PRO A 208 -5.08 -26.91 -6.32
C PRO A 208 -5.92 -26.85 -5.05
N GLU A 209 -5.43 -27.40 -3.96
CA GLU A 209 -6.09 -27.37 -2.66
C GLU A 209 -6.20 -25.96 -2.05
N GLU A 210 -5.25 -25.07 -2.31
CA GLU A 210 -5.32 -23.65 -1.90
C GLU A 210 -6.41 -22.93 -2.70
N ALA A 211 -6.45 -23.15 -4.02
CA ALA A 211 -7.48 -22.57 -4.86
C ALA A 211 -8.90 -23.04 -4.46
N GLU A 212 -9.07 -24.33 -4.17
CA GLU A 212 -10.36 -24.86 -3.71
C GLU A 212 -10.75 -24.33 -2.32
N ALA A 213 -9.80 -24.21 -1.38
CA ALA A 213 -10.04 -23.63 -0.08
C ALA A 213 -10.46 -22.14 -0.18
N ALA A 214 -9.81 -21.37 -1.06
CA ALA A 214 -10.17 -19.99 -1.33
C ALA A 214 -11.60 -19.87 -1.90
N LYS A 215 -11.94 -20.68 -2.90
CA LYS A 215 -13.30 -20.73 -3.48
C LYS A 215 -14.34 -21.09 -2.42
N ALA A 216 -14.07 -22.09 -1.58
CA ALA A 216 -14.98 -22.49 -0.52
C ALA A 216 -15.22 -21.36 0.51
N ALA A 217 -14.26 -20.43 0.69
CA ALA A 217 -14.38 -19.24 1.50
C ALA A 217 -15.03 -18.03 0.77
N GLY A 218 -15.51 -18.23 -0.46
CA GLY A 218 -16.13 -17.19 -1.27
C GLY A 218 -15.16 -16.20 -1.90
N ILE A 219 -13.89 -16.60 -2.08
CA ILE A 219 -12.91 -15.82 -2.85
C ILE A 219 -13.08 -16.17 -4.32
N GLU A 220 -13.43 -15.17 -5.14
CA GLU A 220 -13.84 -15.37 -6.53
C GLU A 220 -12.61 -15.53 -7.45
N PRO A 221 -12.48 -16.65 -8.17
CA PRO A 221 -11.45 -16.80 -9.18
C PRO A 221 -11.69 -15.88 -10.37
N VAL A 222 -10.68 -15.09 -10.74
CA VAL A 222 -10.75 -14.15 -11.86
C VAL A 222 -9.59 -14.35 -12.80
N THR A 223 -9.78 -14.05 -14.08
CA THR A 223 -8.71 -14.09 -15.07
C THR A 223 -8.17 -12.71 -15.35
N LEU A 224 -6.85 -12.61 -15.53
CA LEU A 224 -6.16 -11.39 -15.96
C LEU A 224 -5.88 -11.36 -17.47
N GLY A 225 -6.56 -12.20 -18.22
CA GLY A 225 -6.45 -12.31 -19.68
C GLY A 225 -5.75 -13.60 -20.14
N LYS A 226 -5.48 -13.67 -21.43
CA LYS A 226 -5.01 -14.91 -22.08
C LYS A 226 -3.54 -15.26 -21.82
N ARG A 227 -2.76 -14.32 -21.25
CA ARG A 227 -1.33 -14.54 -20.98
C ARG A 227 -1.11 -14.83 -19.51
N ILE A 228 -0.17 -15.75 -19.24
CA ILE A 228 0.31 -15.96 -17.87
C ILE A 228 1.17 -14.76 -17.48
N LEU A 229 0.77 -14.07 -16.42
CA LEU A 229 1.51 -12.96 -15.86
C LEU A 229 2.46 -13.46 -14.77
N ARG A 230 3.61 -12.82 -14.63
CA ARG A 230 4.49 -13.04 -13.48
C ARG A 230 3.81 -12.51 -12.20
N THR A 231 4.18 -13.06 -11.05
CA THR A 231 3.58 -12.71 -9.75
C THR A 231 3.58 -11.20 -9.51
N GLU A 232 4.69 -10.52 -9.78
CA GLU A 232 4.81 -9.08 -9.70
C GLU A 232 3.87 -8.36 -10.68
N THR A 233 3.77 -8.83 -11.91
CA THR A 233 2.89 -8.23 -12.93
C THR A 233 1.41 -8.43 -12.61
N ALA A 234 1.04 -9.60 -12.08
CA ALA A 234 -0.35 -9.90 -11.74
C ALA A 234 -0.89 -8.94 -10.67
N GLY A 235 -0.13 -8.72 -9.59
CA GLY A 235 -0.51 -7.78 -8.54
C GLY A 235 -0.68 -6.36 -9.06
N LEU A 236 0.28 -5.87 -9.85
CA LEU A 236 0.22 -4.54 -10.45
C LEU A 236 -1.00 -4.37 -11.39
N THR A 237 -1.29 -5.41 -12.19
CA THR A 237 -2.42 -5.38 -13.15
C THR A 237 -3.75 -5.24 -12.42
N VAL A 238 -4.00 -6.05 -11.38
CA VAL A 238 -5.24 -5.96 -10.60
C VAL A 238 -5.36 -4.62 -9.91
N MET A 239 -4.29 -4.17 -9.25
CA MET A 239 -4.26 -2.87 -8.59
C MET A 239 -4.57 -1.73 -9.55
N ALA A 240 -3.96 -1.72 -10.74
CA ALA A 240 -4.21 -0.69 -11.76
C ALA A 240 -5.67 -0.71 -12.26
N TRP A 241 -6.29 -1.90 -12.39
CA TRP A 241 -7.70 -1.99 -12.80
C TRP A 241 -8.65 -1.51 -11.69
N ILE A 242 -8.36 -1.86 -10.43
CA ILE A 242 -9.14 -1.38 -9.27
C ILE A 242 -9.02 0.14 -9.15
N MET A 243 -7.80 0.68 -9.21
CA MET A 243 -7.54 2.12 -9.21
C MET A 243 -8.33 2.82 -10.32
N TYR A 244 -8.19 2.37 -11.58
CA TYR A 244 -8.90 2.96 -12.73
C TYR A 244 -10.43 2.96 -12.55
N GLN A 245 -10.98 1.91 -11.92
CA GLN A 245 -12.42 1.79 -11.72
C GLN A 245 -12.94 2.63 -10.55
N LEU A 246 -12.11 2.87 -9.52
CA LEU A 246 -12.51 3.59 -8.31
C LEU A 246 -12.20 5.09 -8.36
N GLU A 247 -11.20 5.51 -9.12
CA GLU A 247 -10.88 6.93 -9.34
C GLU A 247 -11.88 7.51 -10.37
N GLU A 248 -12.70 8.42 -9.91
CA GLU A 248 -13.56 9.27 -10.76
C GLU A 248 -12.93 10.67 -10.88
N GLU A 249 -13.17 11.32 -12.02
CA GLU A 249 -12.88 12.74 -12.24
C GLU A 249 -13.75 13.66 -11.39
#